data_442bb1d6ac4efa8a72feaacd28a79043
#
_entry.id   442bb1d6ac4efa8a72feaacd28a79043
#
_cell.length_a   1.000
_cell.length_b   1.000
_cell.length_c   1.000
_cell.angle_alpha   90.00
_cell.angle_beta   90.00
_cell.angle_gamma   90.00
#
_symmetry.space_group_name_H-M   'P 1'
#
loop_
_entity.id
_entity.type
_entity.pdbx_description
1 polymer ?
#
loop_
_entity_poly.entity_id
_entity_poly.type
_entity_poly.pdbx_seq_one_letter_code
_entity_poly.pdbx_strand_id
1 'polypeptide(L)'
;MKTYQIVIKPLTGFGTPLKGDTLFGNICWQIYYDKDLLGKDLETLLSDYSTNPFCIVSSAYPYMDNKNNKEEPQIYLKKPSLPLHFLFSLPEEELVQKRKELKAKEYFVYKPPLPPLSQIEYLSSDDIIIVKDEQVRCTIHRLSGTTSRGGFAPFVVPKLWYITKLVLFFGVREDIPIEGIIEALKRIGKFGYGRDATAGWGKFEVLSYEEIDFYANIRQTENAYYALSPVVPNKSGNYAEIFYEPFIRFGRHGDVLSASPNPFKSPVLMADEGAILIPKKFEKRIYVGRAILGVSSIIEKAVHQGYSLVIPVEVSYDKIQNNH
;
A
#
# COMPACT_ATOMS: atom_id res chain seq x y z
N MET A 1 -1.11 -19.68 3.70
CA MET A 1 -1.64 -18.40 3.16
C MET A 1 -1.50 -18.41 1.65
N LYS A 2 -2.55 -18.11 0.92
CA LYS A 2 -2.57 -17.96 -0.52
C LYS A 2 -2.46 -16.49 -0.90
N THR A 3 -1.88 -16.20 -2.05
CA THR A 3 -1.76 -14.83 -2.58
C THR A 3 -2.65 -14.63 -3.78
N TYR A 4 -3.30 -13.47 -3.81
CA TYR A 4 -4.23 -13.10 -4.88
C TYR A 4 -3.88 -11.73 -5.44
N GLN A 5 -4.05 -11.60 -6.76
CA GLN A 5 -4.04 -10.34 -7.48
C GLN A 5 -5.47 -9.92 -7.74
N ILE A 6 -5.83 -8.69 -7.38
CA ILE A 6 -7.17 -8.15 -7.56
C ILE A 6 -7.09 -6.86 -8.37
N VAL A 7 -7.76 -6.81 -9.51
CA VAL A 7 -7.78 -5.63 -10.37
C VAL A 7 -9.03 -4.80 -10.08
N ILE A 8 -8.83 -3.52 -9.84
CA ILE A 8 -9.90 -2.56 -9.59
C ILE A 8 -9.85 -1.41 -10.59
N LYS A 9 -11.02 -0.82 -10.87
CA LYS A 9 -11.16 0.38 -11.71
C LYS A 9 -11.61 1.54 -10.85
N PRO A 10 -10.78 2.58 -10.65
CA PRO A 10 -11.20 3.82 -10.02
C PRO A 10 -12.35 4.48 -10.81
N LEU A 11 -13.37 4.97 -10.10
CA LEU A 11 -14.54 5.63 -10.67
C LEU A 11 -14.59 7.12 -10.32
N THR A 12 -13.99 7.50 -9.20
CA THR A 12 -13.94 8.89 -8.72
C THR A 12 -12.55 9.23 -8.21
N GLY A 13 -12.29 10.50 -7.92
CA GLY A 13 -11.05 10.89 -7.27
C GLY A 13 -10.96 10.42 -5.82
N PHE A 14 -9.74 10.28 -5.31
CA PHE A 14 -9.42 9.78 -3.97
C PHE A 14 -8.87 10.91 -3.09
N GLY A 15 -9.42 11.08 -1.91
CA GLY A 15 -8.91 11.99 -0.90
C GLY A 15 -7.79 11.40 -0.04
N THR A 16 -7.56 10.09 -0.15
CA THR A 16 -6.52 9.33 0.55
C THR A 16 -5.94 8.30 -0.41
N PRO A 17 -4.62 8.15 -0.52
CA PRO A 17 -4.01 7.08 -1.30
C PRO A 17 -4.46 5.70 -0.82
N LEU A 18 -4.68 4.77 -1.75
CA LEU A 18 -5.04 3.39 -1.44
C LEU A 18 -3.83 2.63 -0.87
N LYS A 19 -3.59 2.77 0.43
CA LYS A 19 -2.54 2.05 1.16
C LYS A 19 -3.11 0.85 1.91
N GLY A 20 -2.34 -0.24 1.95
CA GLY A 20 -2.78 -1.53 2.46
C GLY A 20 -3.25 -1.50 3.91
N ASP A 21 -2.53 -0.80 4.78
CA ASP A 21 -2.86 -0.65 6.20
C ASP A 21 -4.23 0.00 6.44
N THR A 22 -4.58 1.00 5.62
CA THR A 22 -5.88 1.67 5.70
C THR A 22 -6.98 0.82 5.07
N LEU A 23 -6.68 0.16 3.95
CA LEU A 23 -7.64 -0.71 3.27
C LEU A 23 -8.00 -1.93 4.15
N PHE A 24 -7.01 -2.50 4.85
CA PHE A 24 -7.24 -3.52 5.88
C PHE A 24 -8.25 -3.06 6.94
N GLY A 25 -8.09 -1.83 7.44
CA GLY A 25 -9.05 -1.26 8.40
C GLY A 25 -10.47 -1.14 7.85
N ASN A 26 -10.62 -0.79 6.56
CA ASN A 26 -11.93 -0.76 5.91
C ASN A 26 -12.54 -2.16 5.76
N ILE A 27 -11.73 -3.18 5.45
CA ILE A 27 -12.16 -4.58 5.39
C ILE A 27 -12.64 -5.04 6.78
N CYS A 28 -11.92 -4.72 7.85
CA CYS A 28 -12.36 -5.03 9.22
C CYS A 28 -13.75 -4.43 9.52
N TRP A 29 -14.04 -3.21 9.05
CA TRP A 29 -15.38 -2.63 9.21
C TRP A 29 -16.45 -3.40 8.45
N GLN A 30 -16.16 -3.89 7.24
CA GLN A 30 -17.13 -4.72 6.49
C GLN A 30 -17.44 -6.04 7.22
N ILE A 31 -16.43 -6.67 7.81
CA ILE A 31 -16.60 -7.89 8.61
C ILE A 31 -17.38 -7.59 9.90
N TYR A 32 -17.16 -6.44 10.50
CA TYR A 32 -17.89 -6.01 11.71
C TYR A 32 -19.39 -5.80 11.43
N TYR A 33 -19.75 -5.24 10.26
CA TYR A 33 -21.15 -5.06 9.87
C TYR A 33 -21.84 -6.36 9.45
N ASP A 34 -21.08 -7.29 8.87
CA ASP A 34 -21.60 -8.56 8.37
C ASP A 34 -20.72 -9.71 8.89
N LYS A 35 -21.17 -10.32 9.98
CA LYS A 35 -20.42 -11.37 10.66
C LYS A 35 -20.29 -12.65 9.85
N ASP A 36 -21.17 -12.86 8.89
CA ASP A 36 -21.17 -14.04 8.01
C ASP A 36 -20.25 -13.88 6.80
N LEU A 37 -19.75 -12.66 6.55
CA LEU A 37 -18.97 -12.30 5.36
C LEU A 37 -17.75 -13.21 5.16
N LEU A 38 -17.04 -13.57 6.23
CA LEU A 38 -15.89 -14.49 6.20
C LEU A 38 -16.14 -15.80 6.95
N GLY A 39 -17.38 -16.07 7.36
CA GLY A 39 -17.75 -17.23 8.17
C GLY A 39 -17.22 -17.22 9.62
N LYS A 40 -16.61 -16.10 10.03
CA LYS A 40 -16.08 -15.86 11.38
C LYS A 40 -16.26 -14.39 11.76
N ASP A 41 -16.56 -14.12 13.01
CA ASP A 41 -16.67 -12.73 13.48
C ASP A 41 -15.29 -12.06 13.56
N LEU A 42 -15.28 -10.73 13.50
CA LEU A 42 -14.06 -9.93 13.51
C LEU A 42 -13.22 -10.13 14.77
N GLU A 43 -13.83 -10.31 15.92
CA GLU A 43 -13.13 -10.46 17.20
C GLU A 43 -12.30 -11.74 17.18
N THR A 44 -12.87 -12.85 16.72
CA THR A 44 -12.18 -14.13 16.52
C THR A 44 -11.02 -13.97 15.53
N LEU A 45 -11.23 -13.28 14.41
CA LEU A 45 -10.19 -13.07 13.38
C LEU A 45 -9.04 -12.19 13.86
N LEU A 46 -9.31 -11.23 14.75
CA LEU A 46 -8.28 -10.34 15.30
C LEU A 46 -7.54 -10.94 16.49
N SER A 47 -8.10 -11.94 17.19
CA SER A 47 -7.50 -12.52 18.40
C SER A 47 -6.13 -13.14 18.17
N ASP A 48 -5.90 -13.74 17.02
CA ASP A 48 -4.64 -14.38 16.60
C ASP A 48 -3.89 -13.60 15.50
N TYR A 49 -4.39 -12.42 15.12
CA TYR A 49 -3.83 -11.64 13.99
C TYR A 49 -2.34 -11.32 14.14
N SER A 50 -1.85 -11.20 15.37
CA SER A 50 -0.43 -10.90 15.63
C SER A 50 0.52 -12.07 15.32
N THR A 51 0.02 -13.29 15.24
CA THR A 51 0.80 -14.51 14.97
C THR A 51 0.38 -15.20 13.68
N ASN A 52 -0.90 -15.10 13.33
CA ASN A 52 -1.52 -15.79 12.21
C ASN A 52 -2.52 -14.88 11.50
N PRO A 53 -2.04 -13.88 10.73
CA PRO A 53 -2.90 -12.90 10.09
C PRO A 53 -3.88 -13.57 9.11
N PHE A 54 -5.17 -13.27 9.25
CA PHE A 54 -6.21 -13.80 8.36
C PHE A 54 -6.15 -13.19 6.97
N CYS A 55 -5.72 -11.93 6.87
CA CYS A 55 -5.59 -11.18 5.63
C CYS A 55 -4.47 -10.15 5.75
N ILE A 56 -3.67 -9.99 4.70
CA ILE A 56 -2.65 -8.95 4.54
C ILE A 56 -2.89 -8.27 3.20
N VAL A 57 -2.95 -6.96 3.19
CA VAL A 57 -3.32 -6.15 2.02
C VAL A 57 -2.16 -5.29 1.57
N SER A 58 -1.87 -5.29 0.27
CA SER A 58 -0.89 -4.38 -0.33
C SER A 58 -1.45 -2.97 -0.51
N SER A 59 -0.59 -1.99 -0.78
CA SER A 59 -0.99 -0.74 -1.43
C SER A 59 -1.45 -1.01 -2.86
N ALA A 60 -2.17 -0.06 -3.45
CA ALA A 60 -2.64 -0.17 -4.83
C ALA A 60 -1.56 0.34 -5.79
N TYR A 61 -1.38 -0.38 -6.89
CA TYR A 61 -0.39 -0.09 -7.92
C TYR A 61 -1.04 0.11 -9.28
N PRO A 62 -0.53 1.03 -10.12
CA PRO A 62 -1.04 1.22 -11.48
C PRO A 62 -0.96 -0.08 -12.29
N TYR A 63 -2.03 -0.32 -13.04
CA TYR A 63 -2.22 -1.49 -13.89
C TYR A 63 -2.69 -1.03 -15.25
N MET A 64 -1.86 -1.19 -16.27
CA MET A 64 -2.15 -0.73 -17.62
C MET A 64 -2.36 -1.90 -18.55
N ASP A 65 -3.52 -1.92 -19.23
CA ASP A 65 -3.73 -2.80 -20.37
C ASP A 65 -2.84 -2.33 -21.54
N ASN A 66 -2.18 -3.24 -22.20
CA ASN A 66 -1.42 -2.89 -23.37
C ASN A 66 -2.37 -2.52 -24.53
N LYS A 67 -2.20 -1.33 -25.10
CA LYS A 67 -3.08 -0.79 -26.16
C LYS A 67 -3.24 -1.69 -27.39
N ASN A 68 -2.32 -2.63 -27.59
CA ASN A 68 -2.32 -3.51 -28.76
C ASN A 68 -2.98 -4.86 -28.52
N ASN A 69 -3.61 -5.15 -27.38
CA ASN A 69 -4.29 -6.41 -27.02
C ASN A 69 -3.46 -7.71 -27.25
N LYS A 70 -2.16 -7.60 -27.51
CA LYS A 70 -1.27 -8.76 -27.81
C LYS A 70 -0.24 -9.03 -26.72
N GLU A 71 -0.04 -8.11 -25.79
CA GLU A 71 0.89 -8.26 -24.69
C GLU A 71 0.16 -8.26 -23.36
N GLU A 72 0.72 -8.93 -22.37
CA GLU A 72 0.18 -8.96 -21.00
C GLU A 72 0.10 -7.55 -20.40
N PRO A 73 -0.90 -7.30 -19.54
CA PRO A 73 -1.00 -6.03 -18.83
C PRO A 73 0.25 -5.77 -17.98
N GLN A 74 0.63 -4.50 -17.85
CA GLN A 74 1.80 -4.09 -17.08
C GLN A 74 1.41 -3.58 -15.69
N ILE A 75 2.11 -4.07 -14.67
CA ILE A 75 2.00 -3.61 -13.29
C ILE A 75 3.18 -2.69 -13.00
N TYR A 76 2.91 -1.52 -12.43
CA TYR A 76 3.94 -0.53 -12.10
C TYR A 76 4.11 -0.46 -10.58
N LEU A 77 5.23 -0.97 -10.09
CA LEU A 77 5.58 -0.87 -8.68
C LEU A 77 6.39 0.40 -8.40
N LYS A 78 6.31 0.88 -7.18
CA LYS A 78 7.08 2.03 -6.70
C LYS A 78 8.58 1.71 -6.72
N LYS A 79 9.41 2.69 -7.10
CA LYS A 79 10.87 2.53 -7.03
C LYS A 79 11.31 2.11 -5.61
N PRO A 80 12.20 1.11 -5.48
CA PRO A 80 12.69 0.68 -4.18
C PRO A 80 13.36 1.82 -3.39
N SER A 81 13.16 1.84 -2.07
CA SER A 81 13.76 2.81 -1.15
C SER A 81 15.24 2.49 -0.89
N LEU A 82 16.03 2.46 -1.95
CA LEU A 82 17.46 2.19 -1.92
C LEU A 82 18.26 3.45 -2.31
N PRO A 83 19.50 3.61 -1.82
CA PRO A 83 20.44 4.59 -2.36
C PRO A 83 20.65 4.42 -3.88
N LEU A 84 20.87 5.54 -4.59
CA LEU A 84 20.91 5.55 -6.06
C LEU A 84 21.97 4.60 -6.65
N HIS A 85 23.09 4.41 -5.97
CA HIS A 85 24.17 3.53 -6.41
C HIS A 85 23.79 2.03 -6.42
N PHE A 86 22.74 1.62 -5.67
CA PHE A 86 22.19 0.26 -5.76
C PHE A 86 21.19 0.12 -6.89
N LEU A 87 20.52 1.22 -7.27
CA LEU A 87 19.47 1.20 -8.29
C LEU A 87 20.00 1.46 -9.70
N PHE A 88 21.14 2.15 -9.82
CA PHE A 88 21.69 2.54 -11.12
C PHE A 88 23.14 2.14 -11.22
N SER A 89 23.48 1.35 -12.24
CA SER A 89 24.84 0.93 -12.55
C SER A 89 25.62 2.04 -13.30
N LEU A 90 25.74 3.21 -12.67
CA LEU A 90 26.42 4.39 -13.20
C LEU A 90 27.64 4.73 -12.34
N PRO A 91 28.71 5.35 -12.94
CA PRO A 91 29.81 5.92 -12.18
C PRO A 91 29.32 6.98 -11.17
N GLU A 92 30.04 7.16 -10.07
CA GLU A 92 29.65 8.08 -9.00
C GLU A 92 29.47 9.52 -9.49
N GLU A 93 30.38 9.99 -10.36
CA GLU A 93 30.30 11.32 -10.96
C GLU A 93 28.98 11.53 -11.74
N GLU A 94 28.55 10.53 -12.52
CA GLU A 94 27.27 10.61 -13.24
C GLU A 94 26.07 10.54 -12.31
N LEU A 95 26.13 9.75 -11.23
CA LEU A 95 25.06 9.69 -10.20
C LEU A 95 24.86 11.05 -9.55
N VAL A 96 25.94 11.80 -9.28
CA VAL A 96 25.88 13.15 -8.72
C VAL A 96 25.28 14.12 -9.74
N GLN A 97 25.74 14.11 -11.00
CA GLN A 97 25.26 15.01 -12.04
C GLN A 97 23.77 14.79 -12.36
N LYS A 98 23.33 13.53 -12.48
CA LYS A 98 21.96 13.14 -12.83
C LYS A 98 21.04 12.95 -11.62
N ARG A 99 21.48 13.32 -10.41
CA ARG A 99 20.76 13.04 -9.15
C ARG A 99 19.30 13.47 -9.15
N LYS A 100 18.99 14.66 -9.69
CA LYS A 100 17.61 15.18 -9.74
C LYS A 100 16.74 14.33 -10.66
N GLU A 101 17.22 14.00 -11.84
CA GLU A 101 16.55 13.14 -12.82
C GLU A 101 16.29 11.74 -12.25
N LEU A 102 17.34 11.10 -11.68
CA LEU A 102 17.24 9.76 -11.12
C LEU A 102 16.29 9.69 -9.90
N LYS A 103 16.23 10.78 -9.12
CA LYS A 103 15.25 10.87 -8.01
C LYS A 103 13.81 11.05 -8.50
N ALA A 104 13.60 11.71 -9.62
CA ALA A 104 12.28 11.91 -10.23
C ALA A 104 11.68 10.63 -10.81
N LYS A 105 12.49 9.59 -11.01
CA LYS A 105 12.00 8.27 -11.39
C LYS A 105 11.34 7.62 -10.17
N GLU A 106 10.06 7.27 -10.29
CA GLU A 106 9.24 6.84 -9.16
C GLU A 106 8.75 5.40 -9.29
N TYR A 107 8.79 4.79 -10.49
CA TYR A 107 8.19 3.49 -10.77
C TYR A 107 9.08 2.59 -11.60
N PHE A 108 8.75 1.29 -11.62
CA PHE A 108 9.30 0.30 -12.53
C PHE A 108 8.22 -0.72 -12.92
N VAL A 109 8.40 -1.39 -14.07
CA VAL A 109 7.49 -2.44 -14.52
C VAL A 109 7.80 -3.74 -13.77
N TYR A 110 6.80 -4.30 -13.11
CA TYR A 110 6.88 -5.62 -12.50
C TYR A 110 6.60 -6.71 -13.53
N LYS A 111 7.64 -7.42 -13.93
CA LYS A 111 7.56 -8.57 -14.84
C LYS A 111 8.50 -9.68 -14.31
N PRO A 112 7.96 -10.71 -13.63
CA PRO A 112 8.79 -11.80 -13.14
C PRO A 112 9.29 -12.70 -14.29
N PRO A 113 10.54 -13.25 -14.19
CA PRO A 113 11.50 -13.02 -13.11
C PRO A 113 12.14 -11.63 -13.21
N LEU A 114 12.20 -10.92 -12.06
CA LEU A 114 12.82 -9.59 -12.03
C LEU A 114 14.33 -9.70 -12.24
N PRO A 115 14.94 -8.81 -13.06
CA PRO A 115 16.40 -8.66 -13.07
C PRO A 115 16.88 -8.04 -11.75
N PRO A 116 18.19 -8.06 -11.45
CA PRO A 116 18.75 -7.32 -10.32
C PRO A 116 18.25 -5.88 -10.32
N LEU A 117 17.95 -5.30 -9.14
CA LEU A 117 17.38 -3.97 -9.04
C LEU A 117 18.21 -2.88 -9.73
N SER A 118 19.53 -3.10 -9.86
CA SER A 118 20.45 -2.20 -10.58
C SER A 118 20.34 -2.25 -12.10
N GLN A 119 19.63 -3.23 -12.66
CA GLN A 119 19.43 -3.45 -14.10
C GLN A 119 17.99 -3.14 -14.54
N ILE A 120 17.14 -2.75 -13.60
CA ILE A 120 15.75 -2.37 -13.89
C ILE A 120 15.70 -0.98 -14.52
N GLU A 121 14.86 -0.80 -15.52
CA GLU A 121 14.51 0.51 -16.04
C GLU A 121 13.48 1.17 -15.13
N TYR A 122 13.86 2.34 -14.58
CA TYR A 122 12.98 3.15 -13.75
C TYR A 122 12.34 4.27 -14.55
N LEU A 123 11.04 4.46 -14.38
CA LEU A 123 10.19 5.39 -15.11
C LEU A 123 9.84 6.62 -14.25
N SER A 124 9.58 7.75 -14.89
CA SER A 124 9.08 8.94 -14.20
C SER A 124 7.57 8.81 -13.92
N SER A 125 7.05 9.63 -13.01
CA SER A 125 5.62 9.70 -12.72
C SER A 125 4.80 10.23 -13.89
N ASP A 126 5.41 10.96 -14.83
CA ASP A 126 4.74 11.49 -16.03
C ASP A 126 4.33 10.38 -17.00
N ASP A 127 5.02 9.22 -16.93
CA ASP A 127 4.70 8.04 -17.74
C ASP A 127 3.49 7.27 -17.15
N ILE A 128 3.14 7.54 -15.89
CA ILE A 128 2.09 6.86 -15.15
C ILE A 128 1.05 7.87 -14.70
N ILE A 129 -0.15 7.76 -15.25
CA ILE A 129 -1.17 8.81 -15.17
C ILE A 129 -1.87 8.79 -13.80
N ILE A 130 -1.21 9.36 -12.79
CA ILE A 130 -1.81 9.76 -11.52
C ILE A 130 -1.84 11.29 -11.49
N VAL A 131 -3.03 11.86 -11.62
CA VAL A 131 -3.19 13.31 -11.60
C VAL A 131 -3.43 13.78 -10.18
N LYS A 132 -2.53 14.61 -9.67
CA LYS A 132 -2.73 15.34 -8.41
C LYS A 132 -3.53 16.60 -8.72
N ASP A 133 -4.69 16.75 -8.10
CA ASP A 133 -5.61 17.86 -8.27
C ASP A 133 -5.90 18.50 -6.92
N GLU A 134 -6.34 19.73 -6.93
CA GLU A 134 -6.66 20.52 -5.75
C GLU A 134 -8.07 21.08 -5.85
N GLN A 135 -8.93 20.69 -4.91
CA GLN A 135 -10.29 21.22 -4.84
C GLN A 135 -10.36 22.33 -3.79
N VAL A 136 -10.69 23.55 -4.22
CA VAL A 136 -10.99 24.63 -3.29
C VAL A 136 -12.36 24.38 -2.68
N ARG A 137 -12.44 24.47 -1.36
CA ARG A 137 -13.68 24.38 -0.56
C ARG A 137 -13.81 25.56 0.38
N CYS A 138 -15.03 25.88 0.76
CA CYS A 138 -15.30 26.87 1.78
C CYS A 138 -16.48 26.44 2.65
N THR A 139 -16.49 26.91 3.88
CA THR A 139 -17.63 26.81 4.77
C THR A 139 -18.35 28.16 4.79
N ILE A 140 -19.66 28.16 4.63
CA ILE A 140 -20.46 29.39 4.67
C ILE A 140 -20.90 29.64 6.12
N HIS A 141 -20.64 30.83 6.60
CA HIS A 141 -21.13 31.28 7.89
C HIS A 141 -22.64 31.47 7.83
N ARG A 142 -23.39 30.69 8.61
CA ARG A 142 -24.85 30.57 8.50
C ARG A 142 -25.62 31.90 8.77
N LEU A 143 -25.07 32.77 9.59
CA LEU A 143 -25.73 34.05 9.94
C LEU A 143 -25.48 35.12 8.87
N SER A 144 -24.31 35.16 8.25
CA SER A 144 -23.97 36.17 7.25
C SER A 144 -24.16 35.71 5.80
N GLY A 145 -24.33 34.42 5.56
CA GLY A 145 -24.44 33.83 4.23
C GLY A 145 -23.16 33.96 3.38
N THR A 146 -22.03 34.32 3.99
CA THR A 146 -20.77 34.59 3.29
C THR A 146 -19.63 33.76 3.85
N THR A 147 -18.57 33.63 3.07
CA THR A 147 -17.26 33.18 3.54
C THR A 147 -16.56 34.34 4.25
N SER A 148 -15.83 34.07 5.33
CA SER A 148 -15.11 35.08 6.09
C SER A 148 -13.71 34.60 6.45
N ARG A 149 -12.98 35.42 7.23
CA ARG A 149 -11.66 35.05 7.75
C ARG A 149 -11.77 33.98 8.84
N GLY A 150 -10.65 33.30 9.15
CA GLY A 150 -10.59 32.25 10.15
C GLY A 150 -11.23 30.94 9.68
N GLY A 151 -12.07 30.31 10.50
CA GLY A 151 -12.68 29.01 10.22
C GLY A 151 -13.62 28.94 9.00
N PHE A 152 -13.95 30.06 8.38
CA PHE A 152 -14.79 30.17 7.16
C PHE A 152 -13.98 30.58 5.94
N ALA A 153 -12.66 30.71 6.05
CA ALA A 153 -11.80 30.99 4.90
C ALA A 153 -11.80 29.81 3.92
N PRO A 154 -11.68 30.06 2.60
CA PRO A 154 -11.46 28.99 1.63
C PRO A 154 -10.21 28.18 1.96
N PHE A 155 -10.28 26.88 1.79
CA PHE A 155 -9.17 25.96 2.00
C PHE A 155 -9.06 24.97 0.84
N VAL A 156 -7.85 24.46 0.64
CA VAL A 156 -7.55 23.54 -0.45
C VAL A 156 -7.56 22.09 0.09
N VAL A 157 -8.21 21.21 -0.66
CA VAL A 157 -8.25 19.78 -0.36
C VAL A 157 -7.57 19.02 -1.50
N PRO A 158 -6.42 18.37 -1.26
CA PRO A 158 -5.75 17.59 -2.29
C PRO A 158 -6.57 16.35 -2.65
N LYS A 159 -6.55 16.00 -3.93
CA LYS A 159 -7.28 14.92 -4.55
C LYS A 159 -6.38 14.18 -5.53
N LEU A 160 -6.50 12.86 -5.57
CA LEU A 160 -5.77 11.99 -6.49
C LEU A 160 -6.75 11.40 -7.50
N TRP A 161 -6.39 11.48 -8.78
CA TRP A 161 -7.11 10.81 -9.85
C TRP A 161 -6.22 9.72 -10.43
N TYR A 162 -6.68 8.47 -10.33
CA TYR A 162 -6.07 7.33 -10.99
C TYR A 162 -6.76 7.14 -12.34
N ILE A 163 -6.07 7.41 -13.43
CA ILE A 163 -6.64 7.30 -14.79
C ILE A 163 -6.51 5.86 -15.30
N THR A 164 -5.58 5.11 -14.74
CA THR A 164 -5.40 3.69 -15.03
C THR A 164 -6.22 2.81 -14.09
N LYS A 165 -6.41 1.54 -14.46
CA LYS A 165 -6.78 0.51 -13.49
C LYS A 165 -5.72 0.42 -12.40
N LEU A 166 -6.07 -0.17 -11.28
CA LEU A 166 -5.15 -0.45 -10.18
C LEU A 166 -5.16 -1.93 -9.86
N VAL A 167 -4.04 -2.43 -9.39
CA VAL A 167 -3.92 -3.77 -8.84
C VAL A 167 -3.64 -3.71 -7.34
N LEU A 168 -4.25 -4.61 -6.61
CA LEU A 168 -4.04 -4.89 -5.19
C LEU A 168 -3.58 -6.33 -5.04
N PHE A 169 -2.66 -6.58 -4.13
CA PHE A 169 -2.25 -7.93 -3.77
C PHE A 169 -2.76 -8.26 -2.36
N PHE A 170 -3.28 -9.46 -2.22
CA PHE A 170 -3.82 -9.95 -0.97
C PHE A 170 -3.17 -11.26 -0.57
N GLY A 171 -2.68 -11.35 0.66
CA GLY A 171 -2.40 -12.62 1.30
C GLY A 171 -3.62 -13.01 2.13
N VAL A 172 -4.20 -14.17 1.87
CA VAL A 172 -5.41 -14.64 2.55
C VAL A 172 -5.12 -16.00 3.17
N ARG A 173 -5.46 -16.16 4.45
CA ARG A 173 -5.31 -17.43 5.16
C ARG A 173 -6.23 -18.49 4.54
N GLU A 174 -5.81 -19.73 4.49
CA GLU A 174 -6.49 -20.80 3.72
C GLU A 174 -7.90 -21.12 4.21
N ASP A 175 -8.19 -20.85 5.48
CA ASP A 175 -9.53 -21.02 6.07
C ASP A 175 -10.48 -19.85 5.85
N ILE A 176 -10.04 -18.82 5.11
CA ILE A 176 -10.83 -17.62 4.80
C ILE A 176 -11.25 -17.65 3.33
N PRO A 177 -12.54 -17.54 3.02
CA PRO A 177 -13.02 -17.50 1.64
C PRO A 177 -12.64 -16.20 0.95
N ILE A 178 -11.98 -16.30 -0.21
CA ILE A 178 -11.60 -15.13 -1.01
C ILE A 178 -12.83 -14.34 -1.47
N GLU A 179 -13.94 -15.00 -1.72
CA GLU A 179 -15.20 -14.39 -2.15
C GLU A 179 -15.71 -13.37 -1.12
N GLY A 180 -15.54 -13.64 0.16
CA GLY A 180 -15.89 -12.70 1.23
C GLY A 180 -14.99 -11.45 1.22
N ILE A 181 -13.70 -11.60 0.95
CA ILE A 181 -12.77 -10.46 0.77
C ILE A 181 -13.16 -9.64 -0.46
N ILE A 182 -13.51 -10.30 -1.58
CA ILE A 182 -13.96 -9.63 -2.80
C ILE A 182 -15.26 -8.88 -2.55
N GLU A 183 -16.20 -9.46 -1.81
CA GLU A 183 -17.46 -8.80 -1.47
C GLU A 183 -17.20 -7.58 -0.54
N ALA A 184 -16.29 -7.69 0.44
CA ALA A 184 -15.86 -6.55 1.25
C ALA A 184 -15.32 -5.41 0.39
N LEU A 185 -14.45 -5.71 -0.59
CA LEU A 185 -13.90 -4.73 -1.51
C LEU A 185 -14.98 -4.08 -2.39
N LYS A 186 -15.92 -4.86 -2.92
CA LYS A 186 -17.07 -4.33 -3.70
C LYS A 186 -17.89 -3.35 -2.87
N ARG A 187 -18.17 -3.66 -1.61
CA ARG A 187 -18.88 -2.75 -0.69
C ARG A 187 -18.08 -1.48 -0.44
N ILE A 188 -16.79 -1.58 -0.13
CA ILE A 188 -15.89 -0.42 0.03
C ILE A 188 -15.90 0.44 -1.23
N GLY A 189 -15.75 -0.17 -2.41
CA GLY A 189 -15.73 0.55 -3.68
C GLY A 189 -17.06 1.26 -3.99
N LYS A 190 -18.19 0.68 -3.62
CA LYS A 190 -19.52 1.26 -3.79
C LYS A 190 -19.75 2.46 -2.86
N PHE A 191 -19.35 2.36 -1.60
CA PHE A 191 -19.52 3.44 -0.62
C PHE A 191 -18.46 4.53 -0.76
N GLY A 192 -17.24 4.17 -1.11
CA GLY A 192 -16.07 5.02 -1.20
C GLY A 192 -15.04 4.73 -0.11
N TYR A 193 -13.78 4.99 -0.43
CA TYR A 193 -12.62 4.76 0.41
C TYR A 193 -11.99 6.06 0.88
N GLY A 194 -11.60 6.11 2.15
CA GLY A 194 -10.76 7.16 2.70
C GLY A 194 -11.50 8.48 2.95
N ARG A 195 -10.75 9.59 2.89
CA ARG A 195 -11.30 10.91 3.15
C ARG A 195 -12.34 11.28 2.10
N ASP A 196 -13.42 11.92 2.56
CA ASP A 196 -14.53 12.39 1.72
C ASP A 196 -15.32 11.29 1.00
N ALA A 197 -15.26 10.04 1.49
CA ALA A 197 -16.08 8.94 0.96
C ALA A 197 -17.58 9.29 0.99
N THR A 198 -18.06 9.92 2.06
CA THR A 198 -19.45 10.41 2.19
C THR A 198 -19.82 11.49 1.17
N ALA A 199 -18.83 12.18 0.62
CA ALA A 199 -18.99 13.15 -0.47
C ALA A 199 -18.82 12.50 -1.88
N GLY A 200 -18.77 11.18 -1.95
CA GLY A 200 -18.69 10.41 -3.18
C GLY A 200 -17.27 10.19 -3.72
N TRP A 201 -16.24 10.43 -2.92
CA TRP A 201 -14.86 10.16 -3.31
C TRP A 201 -14.44 8.72 -2.99
N GLY A 202 -13.37 8.26 -3.63
CA GLY A 202 -12.78 6.96 -3.37
C GLY A 202 -13.60 5.77 -3.86
N LYS A 203 -14.50 5.97 -4.84
CA LYS A 203 -15.29 4.88 -5.44
C LYS A 203 -14.47 4.13 -6.48
N PHE A 204 -14.64 2.81 -6.48
CA PHE A 204 -14.02 1.92 -7.44
C PHE A 204 -14.86 0.66 -7.67
N GLU A 205 -14.59 -0.02 -8.76
CA GLU A 205 -15.20 -1.29 -9.14
C GLU A 205 -14.15 -2.41 -9.11
N VAL A 206 -14.48 -3.57 -8.58
CA VAL A 206 -13.65 -4.78 -8.66
C VAL A 206 -13.93 -5.47 -9.99
N LEU A 207 -12.90 -5.61 -10.82
CA LEU A 207 -13.01 -6.17 -12.17
C LEU A 207 -12.74 -7.68 -12.21
N SER A 208 -11.62 -8.10 -11.62
CA SER A 208 -11.20 -9.50 -11.63
C SER A 208 -10.31 -9.80 -10.43
N TYR A 209 -10.16 -11.09 -10.13
CA TYR A 209 -9.16 -11.59 -9.19
C TYR A 209 -8.64 -12.94 -9.66
N GLU A 210 -7.40 -13.25 -9.30
CA GLU A 210 -6.75 -14.52 -9.59
C GLU A 210 -5.76 -14.88 -8.48
N GLU A 211 -5.54 -16.18 -8.27
CA GLU A 211 -4.51 -16.69 -7.36
C GLU A 211 -3.16 -16.58 -8.05
N ILE A 212 -2.15 -16.05 -7.35
CA ILE A 212 -0.79 -15.90 -7.87
C ILE A 212 0.24 -16.46 -6.90
N ASP A 213 1.44 -16.76 -7.39
CA ASP A 213 2.59 -17.07 -6.54
C ASP A 213 3.79 -16.20 -6.95
N PHE A 214 4.20 -15.29 -6.08
CA PHE A 214 5.39 -14.44 -6.29
C PHE A 214 6.69 -15.23 -6.44
N TYR A 215 6.70 -16.51 -6.08
CA TYR A 215 7.86 -17.39 -6.15
C TYR A 215 7.81 -18.38 -7.31
N ALA A 216 6.75 -18.36 -8.13
CA ALA A 216 6.62 -19.27 -9.30
C ALA A 216 7.74 -19.06 -10.33
N ASN A 217 8.12 -17.80 -10.53
CA ASN A 217 9.14 -17.39 -11.51
C ASN A 217 10.19 -16.50 -10.84
N ILE A 218 11.16 -17.12 -10.15
CA ILE A 218 12.27 -16.43 -9.51
C ILE A 218 13.61 -16.89 -10.09
N ARG A 219 14.65 -16.07 -9.96
CA ARG A 219 15.99 -16.35 -10.51
C ARG A 219 16.88 -17.19 -9.59
N GLN A 220 16.48 -17.43 -8.33
CA GLN A 220 17.26 -18.07 -7.27
C GLN A 220 18.51 -17.29 -6.80
N THR A 221 18.68 -16.07 -7.27
CA THR A 221 19.72 -15.12 -6.84
C THR A 221 19.15 -14.04 -5.93
N GLU A 222 17.84 -14.10 -5.67
CA GLU A 222 17.15 -13.17 -4.78
C GLU A 222 17.70 -13.28 -3.36
N ASN A 223 17.98 -12.11 -2.78
CA ASN A 223 18.58 -11.98 -1.46
C ASN A 223 17.85 -10.99 -0.55
N ALA A 224 16.81 -10.36 -1.05
CA ALA A 224 16.06 -9.33 -0.34
C ALA A 224 14.55 -9.42 -0.61
N TYR A 225 13.77 -8.74 0.22
CA TYR A 225 12.33 -8.61 0.12
C TYR A 225 11.95 -7.17 -0.21
N TYR A 226 11.14 -6.98 -1.24
CA TYR A 226 10.50 -5.71 -1.58
C TYR A 226 9.10 -5.66 -0.94
N ALA A 227 8.82 -4.67 -0.10
CA ALA A 227 7.55 -4.52 0.61
C ALA A 227 6.47 -3.87 -0.27
N LEU A 228 5.30 -4.52 -0.37
CA LEU A 228 4.16 -4.08 -1.18
C LEU A 228 3.18 -3.16 -0.42
N SER A 229 3.42 -2.87 0.84
CA SER A 229 2.64 -1.94 1.66
C SER A 229 3.48 -1.38 2.78
N PRO A 230 3.03 -0.32 3.47
CA PRO A 230 3.70 0.13 4.68
C PRO A 230 3.86 -1.02 5.67
N VAL A 231 5.06 -1.17 6.24
CA VAL A 231 5.44 -2.30 7.08
C VAL A 231 6.11 -1.83 8.38
N VAL A 232 5.84 -2.52 9.47
CA VAL A 232 6.61 -2.38 10.71
C VAL A 232 7.51 -3.60 10.85
N PRO A 233 8.82 -3.47 10.59
CA PRO A 233 9.74 -4.59 10.64
C PRO A 233 9.71 -5.27 12.02
N ASN A 234 9.74 -6.59 12.03
CA ASN A 234 9.83 -7.37 13.27
C ASN A 234 11.29 -7.48 13.69
N LYS A 235 11.60 -7.23 14.96
CA LYS A 235 12.95 -7.41 15.52
C LYS A 235 13.47 -8.85 15.34
N SER A 236 12.57 -9.85 15.41
CA SER A 236 12.90 -11.26 15.17
C SER A 236 13.10 -11.59 13.67
N GLY A 237 12.88 -10.67 12.75
CA GLY A 237 13.04 -10.86 11.30
C GLY A 237 14.47 -11.16 10.85
N ASN A 238 15.45 -10.99 11.77
CA ASN A 238 16.86 -11.29 11.54
C ASN A 238 17.41 -10.66 10.26
N TYR A 239 17.12 -9.35 10.09
CA TYR A 239 17.60 -8.57 8.95
C TYR A 239 19.07 -8.18 9.14
N ALA A 240 19.85 -8.25 8.06
CA ALA A 240 21.17 -7.65 7.98
C ALA A 240 21.03 -6.12 7.83
N GLU A 241 20.15 -5.70 6.88
CA GLU A 241 19.89 -4.29 6.60
C GLU A 241 18.42 -4.07 6.24
N ILE A 242 17.94 -2.84 6.45
CA ILE A 242 16.62 -2.39 6.05
C ILE A 242 16.74 -0.99 5.47
N PHE A 243 16.34 -0.83 4.21
CA PHE A 243 16.29 0.46 3.53
C PHE A 243 14.83 0.87 3.35
N TYR A 244 14.46 2.05 3.81
CA TYR A 244 13.08 2.52 3.74
C TYR A 244 12.95 4.04 3.81
N GLU A 245 11.85 4.53 3.30
CA GLU A 245 11.34 5.88 3.57
C GLU A 245 10.48 5.80 4.84
N PRO A 246 10.72 6.64 5.87
CA PRO A 246 9.89 6.64 7.07
C PRO A 246 8.48 7.16 6.76
N PHE A 247 7.47 6.45 7.23
CA PHE A 247 6.07 6.76 7.04
C PHE A 247 5.34 6.76 8.39
N ILE A 248 4.64 7.85 8.72
CA ILE A 248 3.86 7.94 9.95
C ILE A 248 2.39 7.89 9.60
N ARG A 249 1.70 6.87 10.13
CA ARG A 249 0.26 6.75 10.02
C ARG A 249 -0.43 7.40 11.22
N PHE A 250 -1.14 8.49 10.97
CA PHE A 250 -2.13 9.06 11.88
C PHE A 250 -3.49 8.46 11.54
N GLY A 251 -3.80 7.30 12.14
CA GLY A 251 -5.06 6.61 11.89
C GLY A 251 -6.23 7.34 12.54
N ARG A 252 -7.40 7.28 11.91
CA ARG A 252 -8.68 7.72 12.47
C ARG A 252 -9.64 6.53 12.48
N HIS A 253 -10.46 6.46 13.53
CA HIS A 253 -11.55 5.50 13.53
C HIS A 253 -12.55 5.80 12.42
N GLY A 254 -13.13 4.76 11.84
CA GLY A 254 -14.23 4.89 10.89
C GLY A 254 -15.58 4.97 11.58
N ASP A 255 -16.62 5.12 10.76
CA ASP A 255 -18.02 5.06 11.13
C ASP A 255 -18.39 5.96 12.33
N VAL A 256 -19.27 5.49 13.23
CA VAL A 256 -19.74 6.22 14.42
C VAL A 256 -18.60 6.69 15.32
N LEU A 257 -17.51 5.94 15.38
CA LEU A 257 -16.33 6.30 16.16
C LEU A 257 -15.56 7.49 15.58
N SER A 258 -15.77 7.85 14.32
CA SER A 258 -15.21 9.05 13.72
C SER A 258 -15.75 10.33 14.32
N ALA A 259 -16.94 10.29 14.93
CA ALA A 259 -17.59 11.39 15.64
C ALA A 259 -17.37 11.35 17.16
N SER A 260 -16.59 10.39 17.67
CA SER A 260 -16.26 10.30 19.10
C SER A 260 -15.39 11.47 19.56
N PRO A 261 -15.33 11.78 20.86
CA PRO A 261 -14.45 12.84 21.39
C PRO A 261 -12.96 12.63 21.09
N ASN A 262 -12.53 11.38 20.94
CA ASN A 262 -11.16 11.02 20.55
C ASN A 262 -11.15 10.07 19.33
N PRO A 263 -11.35 10.60 18.11
CA PRO A 263 -11.46 9.75 16.93
C PRO A 263 -10.11 9.27 16.39
N PHE A 264 -8.99 9.72 16.95
CA PHE A 264 -7.66 9.41 16.45
C PHE A 264 -7.06 8.20 17.16
N LYS A 265 -6.36 7.38 16.38
CA LYS A 265 -5.52 6.30 16.88
C LYS A 265 -4.12 6.83 17.22
N SER A 266 -3.40 6.12 18.07
CA SER A 266 -1.98 6.39 18.30
C SER A 266 -1.20 6.36 16.98
N PRO A 267 -0.28 7.31 16.73
CA PRO A 267 0.54 7.30 15.51
C PRO A 267 1.43 6.09 15.47
N VAL A 268 1.57 5.50 14.29
CA VAL A 268 2.43 4.34 14.03
C VAL A 268 3.51 4.73 13.04
N LEU A 269 4.78 4.57 13.43
CA LEU A 269 5.93 4.72 12.52
C LEU A 269 6.13 3.41 11.76
N MET A 270 6.20 3.52 10.44
CA MET A 270 6.31 2.40 9.49
C MET A 270 7.40 2.70 8.45
N ALA A 271 7.91 1.67 7.82
CA ALA A 271 8.59 1.76 6.55
C ALA A 271 7.55 1.81 5.43
N ASP A 272 7.63 2.79 4.52
CA ASP A 272 6.65 2.92 3.43
C ASP A 272 6.77 1.79 2.40
N GLU A 273 5.77 1.65 1.51
CA GLU A 273 5.86 0.70 0.38
C GLU A 273 7.09 0.99 -0.48
N GLY A 274 7.72 -0.07 -0.98
CA GLY A 274 9.02 0.00 -1.66
C GLY A 274 10.21 -0.18 -0.72
N ALA A 275 9.98 -0.34 0.59
CA ALA A 275 11.04 -0.71 1.53
C ALA A 275 11.72 -2.03 1.12
N ILE A 276 13.04 -2.09 1.28
CA ILE A 276 13.87 -3.27 1.03
C ILE A 276 14.38 -3.82 2.35
N LEU A 277 14.06 -5.09 2.60
CA LEU A 277 14.50 -5.80 3.80
C LEU A 277 15.45 -6.92 3.37
N ILE A 278 16.71 -6.82 3.79
CA ILE A 278 17.76 -7.79 3.48
C ILE A 278 17.92 -8.70 4.70
N PRO A 279 17.49 -9.97 4.64
CA PRO A 279 17.66 -10.91 5.75
C PRO A 279 19.12 -11.38 5.80
N LYS A 280 19.60 -11.79 7.00
CA LYS A 280 20.90 -12.44 7.14
C LYS A 280 20.98 -13.79 6.40
N LYS A 281 19.83 -14.47 6.29
CA LYS A 281 19.64 -15.66 5.48
C LYS A 281 18.34 -15.52 4.71
N PHE A 282 18.41 -15.58 3.40
CA PHE A 282 17.22 -15.49 2.56
C PHE A 282 16.42 -16.80 2.62
N GLU A 283 15.12 -16.66 2.84
CA GLU A 283 14.16 -17.76 2.89
C GLU A 283 12.88 -17.35 2.17
N LYS A 284 12.14 -18.28 1.61
CA LYS A 284 10.83 -18.01 1.01
C LYS A 284 9.86 -17.49 2.07
N ARG A 285 9.38 -16.24 1.91
CA ARG A 285 8.39 -15.60 2.80
C ARG A 285 7.33 -14.89 1.95
N ILE A 286 6.07 -15.15 2.28
CA ILE A 286 4.95 -14.47 1.61
C ILE A 286 4.80 -13.04 2.16
N TYR A 287 5.09 -12.84 3.44
CA TYR A 287 4.99 -11.54 4.10
C TYR A 287 6.07 -11.34 5.17
N VAL A 288 6.26 -10.09 5.54
CA VAL A 288 7.16 -9.65 6.62
C VAL A 288 6.43 -8.65 7.51
N GLY A 289 7.06 -8.29 8.64
CA GLY A 289 6.52 -7.29 9.55
C GLY A 289 5.77 -7.89 10.74
N ARG A 290 4.97 -7.07 11.41
CA ARG A 290 4.17 -7.45 12.57
C ARG A 290 2.91 -6.61 12.70
N ALA A 291 1.88 -7.15 13.36
CA ALA A 291 0.73 -6.37 13.79
C ALA A 291 1.11 -5.36 14.88
N ILE A 292 0.42 -4.24 14.93
CA ILE A 292 0.53 -3.26 16.01
C ILE A 292 -0.75 -3.28 16.82
N LEU A 293 -0.62 -3.64 18.07
CA LEU A 293 -1.71 -3.67 19.06
C LEU A 293 -1.71 -2.36 19.88
N GLY A 294 -2.81 -2.11 20.60
CA GLY A 294 -2.90 -0.94 21.48
C GLY A 294 -2.91 0.40 20.76
N VAL A 295 -3.30 0.43 19.51
CA VAL A 295 -3.35 1.65 18.68
C VAL A 295 -4.56 2.53 18.99
N SER A 296 -5.50 2.08 19.80
CA SER A 296 -6.74 2.79 20.11
C SER A 296 -6.95 2.87 21.61
N SER A 297 -7.33 4.07 22.09
CA SER A 297 -7.77 4.28 23.47
C SER A 297 -9.25 3.92 23.70
N ILE A 298 -10.01 3.68 22.62
CA ILE A 298 -11.46 3.41 22.68
C ILE A 298 -11.73 1.92 22.46
N ILE A 299 -10.98 1.29 21.55
CA ILE A 299 -11.13 -0.13 21.21
C ILE A 299 -9.83 -0.85 21.57
N GLU A 300 -9.81 -1.52 22.70
CA GLU A 300 -8.64 -2.25 23.20
C GLU A 300 -8.12 -3.29 22.20
N LYS A 301 -9.05 -4.00 21.52
CA LYS A 301 -8.74 -5.04 20.53
C LYS A 301 -8.43 -4.49 19.11
N ALA A 302 -8.34 -3.16 18.96
CA ALA A 302 -8.00 -2.59 17.66
C ALA A 302 -6.59 -2.97 17.24
N VAL A 303 -6.48 -3.48 16.04
CA VAL A 303 -5.22 -3.89 15.43
C VAL A 303 -4.93 -2.98 14.23
N HIS A 304 -3.65 -2.67 14.03
CA HIS A 304 -3.17 -2.01 12.83
C HIS A 304 -2.28 -2.98 12.04
N GLN A 305 -2.53 -3.10 10.72
CA GLN A 305 -1.69 -3.92 9.85
C GLN A 305 -0.30 -3.28 9.70
N GLY A 306 0.69 -3.89 10.33
CA GLY A 306 2.10 -3.58 10.10
C GLY A 306 2.81 -4.72 9.36
N TYR A 307 2.04 -5.63 8.78
CA TYR A 307 2.50 -6.64 7.83
C TYR A 307 2.50 -6.09 6.41
N SER A 308 3.43 -6.57 5.60
CA SER A 308 3.44 -6.36 4.15
C SER A 308 3.67 -7.67 3.42
N LEU A 309 2.92 -7.92 2.36
CA LEU A 309 3.30 -8.90 1.35
C LEU A 309 4.61 -8.47 0.72
N VAL A 310 5.42 -9.43 0.30
CA VAL A 310 6.73 -9.16 -0.28
C VAL A 310 6.95 -9.88 -1.59
N ILE A 311 7.72 -9.22 -2.45
CA ILE A 311 8.27 -9.79 -3.66
C ILE A 311 9.75 -10.07 -3.44
N PRO A 312 10.27 -11.27 -3.80
CA PRO A 312 11.70 -11.55 -3.78
C PRO A 312 12.42 -10.69 -4.84
N VAL A 313 13.54 -10.07 -4.45
CA VAL A 313 14.34 -9.22 -5.32
C VAL A 313 15.84 -9.48 -5.10
N GLU A 314 16.64 -9.15 -6.11
CA GLU A 314 18.10 -9.20 -6.03
C GLU A 314 18.68 -7.80 -5.86
N VAL A 315 19.43 -7.59 -4.76
CA VAL A 315 20.24 -6.40 -4.50
C VAL A 315 21.72 -6.77 -4.66
N SER A 316 22.47 -6.02 -5.47
CA SER A 316 23.91 -6.29 -5.73
C SER A 316 24.72 -6.00 -4.47
N TYR A 317 25.23 -7.05 -3.82
CA TYR A 317 25.96 -6.98 -2.53
C TYR A 317 27.36 -6.40 -2.64
N ASP A 318 28.01 -6.51 -3.79
CA ASP A 318 29.39 -6.03 -3.99
C ASP A 318 29.57 -4.54 -3.71
N LYS A 319 28.46 -3.80 -3.65
CA LYS A 319 28.42 -2.37 -3.32
C LYS A 319 28.15 -2.08 -1.83
N ILE A 320 27.71 -3.07 -1.07
CA ILE A 320 27.43 -2.91 0.37
C ILE A 320 28.71 -3.05 1.19
N GLN A 321 29.61 -3.97 0.84
CA GLN A 321 30.84 -4.24 1.59
C GLN A 321 31.94 -3.16 1.43
N ASN A 322 31.85 -2.31 0.41
CA ASN A 322 32.86 -1.25 0.18
C ASN A 322 32.59 0.08 0.90
N ASN A 323 31.51 0.17 1.69
CA ASN A 323 31.11 1.39 2.41
C ASN A 323 31.20 1.25 3.95
N HIS A 324 31.94 0.25 4.46
CA HIS A 324 32.25 0.10 5.90
C HIS A 324 33.74 0.16 6.18
#